data_17c33443ba6889d4349f837ac24f6765
#
_entry.id   17c33443ba6889d4349f837ac24f6765
#
_cell.length_a   1.000
_cell.length_b   1.000
_cell.length_c   1.000
_cell.angle_alpha   90.00
_cell.angle_beta   90.00
_cell.angle_gamma   90.00
#
_symmetry.space_group_name_H-M   'P 1'
#
loop_
_entity.id
_entity.type
_entity.pdbx_description
1 polymer ?
#
loop_
_entity_poly.entity_id
_entity_poly.type
_entity_poly.pdbx_seq_one_letter_code
_entity_poly.pdbx_strand_id
1 'polypeptide(L)'
;MKTVLLSSFLIMVLLTTNLAWADDLPPSTSLGVEVLQTEYSNKASDGTTVVYGEIQNDLNSPVNAVTIGVTFMDSNSNQVEYKTGTTLLQVIQPGGKAPFMISSTKADPSIVQVQVKVAGFQSSSTKQQVLQVSPGPLQISDTLLISGNITNSGAQQSANTKLYLISYDAFQRVVAIGVSDPISIGPGTNSQFSITSDFNTRAQSYIIIAESDNYQSKPIPVNGVQITLPVIVSNTTVTNPNGISYSTVPVNASVKITSDAIYLLNSTQSFVYYVQVKQFNGQVAFIGKSEGLFLGAGDQTVSVDWKPNLAGSYFVETYVWNYDSVPLSSSVPSINVVLVK
;
A
#
# COMPACT_ATOMS: atom_id res chain seq x y z
N MET A 1 -82.47 -17.55 36.59
CA MET A 1 -81.62 -16.70 35.78
C MET A 1 -80.16 -17.21 35.99
N LYS A 2 -79.60 -17.90 34.99
CA LYS A 2 -78.23 -18.47 35.07
C LYS A 2 -77.33 -17.64 34.18
N THR A 3 -76.40 -17.00 34.79
CA THR A 3 -75.36 -16.22 34.13
C THR A 3 -74.23 -17.17 33.69
N VAL A 4 -73.96 -17.22 32.39
CA VAL A 4 -72.87 -17.99 31.79
C VAL A 4 -71.69 -17.05 31.68
N LEU A 5 -70.61 -17.37 32.39
CA LEU A 5 -69.29 -16.74 32.24
C LEU A 5 -68.56 -17.42 31.09
N LEU A 6 -68.25 -16.66 30.03
CA LEU A 6 -67.33 -17.10 28.94
C LEU A 6 -65.90 -16.73 29.35
N SER A 7 -65.07 -17.74 29.68
CA SER A 7 -63.64 -17.54 29.91
C SER A 7 -62.88 -17.68 28.58
N SER A 8 -62.34 -16.56 28.10
CA SER A 8 -61.47 -16.53 26.94
C SER A 8 -60.07 -17.06 27.32
N PHE A 9 -59.72 -18.21 26.79
CA PHE A 9 -58.34 -18.75 26.90
C PHE A 9 -57.44 -18.06 25.86
N LEU A 10 -56.55 -17.19 26.32
CA LEU A 10 -55.51 -16.57 25.49
C LEU A 10 -54.36 -17.55 25.39
N ILE A 11 -54.22 -18.20 24.23
CA ILE A 11 -53.03 -19.04 23.93
C ILE A 11 -51.90 -18.12 23.54
N MET A 12 -50.94 -17.94 24.45
CA MET A 12 -49.68 -17.24 24.23
C MET A 12 -48.71 -18.21 23.56
N VAL A 13 -48.58 -18.12 22.23
CA VAL A 13 -47.53 -18.87 21.49
C VAL A 13 -46.17 -18.21 21.77
N LEU A 14 -45.38 -18.80 22.63
CA LEU A 14 -43.97 -18.46 22.83
C LEU A 14 -43.20 -18.93 21.59
N LEU A 15 -42.92 -18.03 20.68
CA LEU A 15 -41.89 -18.20 19.66
C LEU A 15 -40.52 -18.16 20.35
N THR A 16 -39.97 -19.34 20.69
CA THR A 16 -38.56 -19.47 21.04
C THR A 16 -37.71 -19.30 19.77
N THR A 17 -37.25 -18.08 19.52
CA THR A 17 -36.18 -17.86 18.57
C THR A 17 -34.94 -18.50 19.16
N ASN A 18 -34.52 -19.64 18.60
CA ASN A 18 -33.17 -20.15 18.80
C ASN A 18 -32.21 -19.10 18.22
N LEU A 19 -31.72 -18.18 19.04
CA LEU A 19 -30.49 -17.47 18.77
C LEU A 19 -29.41 -18.56 18.78
N ALA A 20 -28.99 -18.98 17.58
CA ALA A 20 -27.73 -19.68 17.44
C ALA A 20 -26.65 -18.70 17.95
N TRP A 21 -26.17 -18.96 19.13
CA TRP A 21 -24.93 -18.39 19.60
C TRP A 21 -23.90 -18.90 18.58
N ALA A 22 -23.29 -17.96 17.83
CA ALA A 22 -22.05 -18.29 17.17
C ALA A 22 -21.15 -18.84 18.27
N ASP A 23 -20.81 -20.12 18.17
CA ASP A 23 -19.77 -20.68 19.02
C ASP A 23 -18.57 -19.76 18.86
N ASP A 24 -18.25 -19.02 19.91
CA ASP A 24 -16.96 -18.39 20.05
C ASP A 24 -15.94 -19.52 19.91
N LEU A 25 -15.33 -19.60 18.73
CA LEU A 25 -14.16 -20.46 18.57
C LEU A 25 -13.25 -20.12 19.76
N PRO A 26 -12.79 -21.13 20.53
CA PRO A 26 -11.90 -20.85 21.64
C PRO A 26 -10.78 -19.97 21.11
N PRO A 27 -10.41 -18.87 21.80
CA PRO A 27 -9.34 -18.03 21.36
C PRO A 27 -8.19 -18.95 21.00
N SER A 28 -7.72 -18.88 19.76
CA SER A 28 -6.55 -19.61 19.34
C SER A 28 -5.51 -19.29 20.40
N THR A 29 -5.06 -20.28 21.16
CA THR A 29 -4.00 -20.07 22.16
C THR A 29 -2.82 -19.57 21.36
N SER A 30 -2.64 -18.23 21.31
CA SER A 30 -1.51 -17.65 20.64
C SER A 30 -0.29 -18.22 21.33
N LEU A 31 0.57 -18.88 20.59
CA LEU A 31 1.82 -19.41 21.11
C LEU A 31 2.74 -18.28 21.58
N GLY A 32 2.25 -17.03 21.61
CA GLY A 32 3.02 -15.82 21.89
C GLY A 32 3.93 -15.40 20.74
N VAL A 33 3.86 -16.11 19.62
CA VAL A 33 4.48 -15.71 18.33
C VAL A 33 3.41 -15.90 17.27
N GLU A 34 2.98 -14.80 16.66
CA GLU A 34 1.82 -14.80 15.78
C GLU A 34 2.04 -14.02 14.51
N VAL A 35 1.28 -14.40 13.46
CA VAL A 35 1.17 -13.60 12.24
C VAL A 35 0.27 -12.41 12.55
N LEU A 36 0.73 -11.20 12.28
CA LEU A 36 -0.14 -10.03 12.31
C LEU A 36 -1.17 -10.15 11.18
N GLN A 37 -2.45 -9.88 11.49
CA GLN A 37 -3.56 -9.94 10.52
C GLN A 37 -3.51 -8.77 9.52
N THR A 38 -2.33 -8.46 9.06
CA THR A 38 -2.02 -7.39 8.12
C THR A 38 -1.25 -7.92 6.92
N GLU A 39 -1.35 -9.23 6.65
CA GLU A 39 -0.74 -9.82 5.47
C GLU A 39 -1.36 -9.27 4.18
N TYR A 40 -0.53 -9.14 3.18
CA TYR A 40 -0.91 -8.65 1.86
C TYR A 40 -0.37 -9.59 0.80
N SER A 41 -1.21 -9.95 -0.18
CA SER A 41 -0.78 -10.75 -1.33
C SER A 41 -0.93 -9.96 -2.62
N ASN A 42 0.01 -10.15 -3.54
CA ASN A 42 0.02 -9.51 -4.84
C ASN A 42 0.59 -10.47 -5.90
N LYS A 43 0.24 -10.22 -7.17
CA LYS A 43 0.88 -10.87 -8.31
C LYS A 43 2.16 -10.11 -8.67
N ALA A 44 3.28 -10.80 -8.64
CA ALA A 44 4.55 -10.27 -9.13
C ALA A 44 4.57 -10.19 -10.67
N SER A 45 5.56 -9.49 -11.22
CA SER A 45 5.71 -9.33 -12.68
C SER A 45 5.91 -10.65 -13.44
N ASP A 46 6.46 -11.66 -12.77
CA ASP A 46 6.61 -13.04 -13.31
C ASP A 46 5.33 -13.89 -13.16
N GLY A 47 4.25 -13.32 -12.62
CA GLY A 47 2.97 -13.97 -12.37
C GLY A 47 2.91 -14.82 -11.11
N THR A 48 3.98 -14.93 -10.31
CA THR A 48 3.93 -15.60 -9.00
C THR A 48 3.08 -14.80 -8.03
N THR A 49 2.50 -15.47 -7.04
CA THR A 49 1.80 -14.79 -5.93
C THR A 49 2.78 -14.61 -4.79
N VAL A 50 3.06 -13.34 -4.45
CA VAL A 50 3.93 -12.98 -3.32
C VAL A 50 3.08 -12.59 -2.13
N VAL A 51 3.39 -13.14 -0.97
CA VAL A 51 2.75 -12.83 0.31
C VAL A 51 3.74 -12.09 1.18
N TYR A 52 3.35 -10.90 1.63
CA TYR A 52 4.09 -10.09 2.58
C TYR A 52 3.35 -10.07 3.91
N GLY A 53 4.08 -9.99 5.01
CA GLY A 53 3.50 -9.84 6.33
C GLY A 53 4.56 -9.68 7.40
N GLU A 54 4.12 -9.64 8.64
CA GLU A 54 4.97 -9.55 9.83
C GLU A 54 4.57 -10.61 10.86
N ILE A 55 5.58 -11.10 11.54
CA ILE A 55 5.45 -11.91 12.75
C ILE A 55 5.72 -11.00 13.95
N GLN A 56 4.89 -11.07 14.97
CA GLN A 56 5.10 -10.43 16.26
C GLN A 56 5.50 -11.47 17.31
N ASN A 57 6.49 -11.13 18.13
CA ASN A 57 6.89 -11.92 19.30
C ASN A 57 6.34 -11.27 20.58
N ASP A 58 5.26 -11.82 21.12
CA ASP A 58 4.64 -11.36 22.38
C ASP A 58 5.19 -12.08 23.61
N LEU A 59 6.19 -12.96 23.43
CA LEU A 59 6.88 -13.60 24.55
C LEU A 59 7.84 -12.62 25.23
N ASN A 60 8.15 -12.88 26.48
CA ASN A 60 9.17 -12.14 27.25
C ASN A 60 10.61 -12.56 26.93
N SER A 61 10.81 -13.44 25.95
CA SER A 61 12.12 -13.94 25.51
C SER A 61 12.26 -13.83 24.00
N PRO A 62 13.48 -13.62 23.48
CA PRO A 62 13.72 -13.62 22.05
C PRO A 62 13.44 -14.98 21.42
N VAL A 63 13.02 -14.97 20.17
CA VAL A 63 12.81 -16.18 19.35
C VAL A 63 13.60 -16.10 18.05
N ASN A 64 13.95 -17.28 17.51
CA ASN A 64 14.58 -17.42 16.21
C ASN A 64 13.97 -18.59 15.42
N ALA A 65 14.51 -18.84 14.24
CA ALA A 65 14.08 -19.93 13.36
C ALA A 65 12.55 -19.96 13.16
N VAL A 66 11.91 -18.78 13.15
CA VAL A 66 10.46 -18.69 12.95
C VAL A 66 10.12 -19.18 11.56
N THR A 67 9.38 -20.28 11.50
CA THR A 67 8.92 -20.88 10.25
C THR A 67 7.48 -20.50 10.01
N ILE A 68 7.19 -20.03 8.80
CA ILE A 68 5.89 -19.55 8.37
C ILE A 68 5.36 -20.50 7.30
N GLY A 69 4.14 -20.99 7.47
CA GLY A 69 3.43 -21.76 6.46
C GLY A 69 2.44 -20.86 5.72
N VAL A 70 2.50 -20.87 4.39
CA VAL A 70 1.56 -20.19 3.50
C VAL A 70 0.82 -21.22 2.67
N THR A 71 -0.51 -21.21 2.76
CA THR A 71 -1.39 -21.98 1.89
C THR A 71 -1.95 -21.05 0.83
N PHE A 72 -1.65 -21.33 -0.43
CA PHE A 72 -2.22 -20.66 -1.60
C PHE A 72 -3.47 -21.40 -2.03
N MET A 73 -4.57 -20.71 -2.27
CA MET A 73 -5.88 -21.31 -2.51
C MET A 73 -6.55 -20.71 -3.75
N ASP A 74 -7.42 -21.49 -4.38
CA ASP A 74 -8.29 -21.07 -5.45
C ASP A 74 -9.56 -20.36 -4.91
N SER A 75 -10.44 -19.94 -5.81
CA SER A 75 -11.72 -19.28 -5.48
C SER A 75 -12.70 -20.17 -4.69
N ASN A 76 -12.49 -21.48 -4.68
CA ASN A 76 -13.30 -22.46 -3.93
C ASN A 76 -12.65 -22.83 -2.59
N SER A 77 -11.59 -22.13 -2.20
CA SER A 77 -10.78 -22.43 -1.02
C SER A 77 -10.07 -23.79 -1.06
N ASN A 78 -9.87 -24.37 -2.25
CA ASN A 78 -9.04 -25.55 -2.39
C ASN A 78 -7.57 -25.15 -2.37
N GLN A 79 -6.75 -25.95 -1.68
CA GLN A 79 -5.32 -25.73 -1.65
C GLN A 79 -4.70 -26.00 -3.03
N VAL A 80 -4.08 -24.96 -3.62
CA VAL A 80 -3.29 -25.06 -4.85
C VAL A 80 -1.84 -25.40 -4.52
N GLU A 81 -1.26 -24.72 -3.53
CA GLU A 81 0.13 -24.91 -3.09
C GLU A 81 0.24 -24.69 -1.59
N TYR A 82 1.14 -25.41 -0.93
CA TYR A 82 1.60 -25.09 0.43
C TYR A 82 3.11 -24.88 0.41
N LYS A 83 3.55 -23.77 1.01
CA LYS A 83 4.97 -23.42 1.07
C LYS A 83 5.35 -22.95 2.46
N THR A 84 6.58 -23.24 2.86
CA THR A 84 7.15 -22.69 4.08
C THR A 84 8.27 -21.71 3.76
N GLY A 85 8.44 -20.74 4.63
CA GLY A 85 9.53 -19.78 4.61
C GLY A 85 9.89 -19.34 6.03
N THR A 86 10.78 -18.39 6.15
CA THR A 86 11.21 -17.82 7.44
C THR A 86 11.05 -16.31 7.43
N THR A 87 11.09 -15.72 8.63
CA THR A 87 11.23 -14.28 8.77
C THR A 87 12.57 -13.80 8.18
N LEU A 88 12.61 -12.56 7.71
CA LEU A 88 13.84 -11.94 7.19
C LEU A 88 14.82 -11.60 8.32
N LEU A 89 14.33 -11.30 9.52
CA LEU A 89 15.16 -11.22 10.72
C LEU A 89 15.31 -12.61 11.32
N GLN A 90 16.55 -12.95 11.70
CA GLN A 90 16.88 -14.22 12.34
C GLN A 90 16.38 -14.27 13.78
N VAL A 91 16.47 -13.14 14.51
CA VAL A 91 16.04 -13.05 15.92
C VAL A 91 14.96 -11.97 16.05
N ILE A 92 13.84 -12.34 16.65
CA ILE A 92 12.77 -11.42 17.00
C ILE A 92 12.83 -11.17 18.50
N GLN A 93 13.16 -9.93 18.89
CA GLN A 93 13.22 -9.50 20.28
C GLN A 93 11.83 -9.55 20.94
N PRO A 94 11.73 -9.58 22.29
CA PRO A 94 10.47 -9.44 22.99
C PRO A 94 9.70 -8.18 22.55
N GLY A 95 8.42 -8.32 22.21
CA GLY A 95 7.58 -7.25 21.68
C GLY A 95 7.98 -6.78 20.28
N GLY A 96 8.99 -7.38 19.67
CA GLY A 96 9.49 -7.02 18.36
C GLY A 96 8.71 -7.68 17.22
N LYS A 97 8.93 -7.15 16.01
CA LYS A 97 8.35 -7.64 14.76
C LYS A 97 9.43 -8.06 13.79
N ALA A 98 9.12 -9.02 12.93
CA ALA A 98 9.98 -9.41 11.83
C ALA A 98 9.17 -9.60 10.55
N PRO A 99 9.53 -8.92 9.46
CA PRO A 99 8.86 -9.07 8.19
C PRO A 99 9.20 -10.40 7.53
N PHE A 100 8.29 -10.85 6.67
CA PHE A 100 8.51 -11.98 5.78
C PHE A 100 7.99 -11.71 4.37
N MET A 101 8.54 -12.42 3.42
CA MET A 101 8.12 -12.43 2.02
C MET A 101 8.21 -13.87 1.51
N ILE A 102 7.08 -14.43 1.08
CA ILE A 102 7.00 -15.81 0.58
C ILE A 102 6.23 -15.82 -0.74
N SER A 103 6.86 -16.34 -1.79
CA SER A 103 6.26 -16.41 -3.13
C SER A 103 5.84 -17.83 -3.46
N SER A 104 4.76 -17.99 -4.24
CA SER A 104 4.43 -19.28 -4.87
C SER A 104 5.59 -19.78 -5.74
N THR A 105 5.69 -21.08 -5.95
CA THR A 105 6.82 -21.67 -6.69
C THR A 105 6.79 -21.31 -8.18
N LYS A 106 5.60 -21.10 -8.72
CA LYS A 106 5.39 -20.72 -10.12
C LYS A 106 4.17 -19.81 -10.26
N ALA A 107 4.08 -19.16 -11.39
CA ALA A 107 2.89 -18.40 -11.79
C ALA A 107 1.68 -19.35 -11.86
N ASP A 108 0.61 -19.01 -11.15
CA ASP A 108 -0.66 -19.72 -11.22
C ASP A 108 -1.81 -18.70 -11.06
N PRO A 109 -2.60 -18.46 -12.12
CA PRO A 109 -3.70 -17.50 -12.07
C PRO A 109 -4.87 -17.96 -11.20
N SER A 110 -4.96 -19.25 -10.86
CA SER A 110 -6.02 -19.79 -10.01
C SER A 110 -5.86 -19.39 -8.54
N ILE A 111 -4.65 -19.00 -8.11
CA ILE A 111 -4.39 -18.52 -6.74
C ILE A 111 -5.05 -17.15 -6.56
N VAL A 112 -6.08 -17.07 -5.71
CA VAL A 112 -6.81 -15.84 -5.39
C VAL A 112 -6.92 -15.57 -3.90
N GLN A 113 -6.58 -16.56 -3.05
CA GLN A 113 -6.60 -16.45 -1.60
C GLN A 113 -5.32 -17.02 -1.01
N VAL A 114 -4.94 -16.51 0.16
CA VAL A 114 -3.80 -17.00 0.93
C VAL A 114 -4.21 -17.18 2.40
N GLN A 115 -3.66 -18.17 3.05
CA GLN A 115 -3.75 -18.36 4.48
C GLN A 115 -2.34 -18.50 5.04
N VAL A 116 -2.01 -17.72 6.07
CA VAL A 116 -0.69 -17.68 6.69
C VAL A 116 -0.78 -18.12 8.14
N LYS A 117 0.20 -18.91 8.58
CA LYS A 117 0.31 -19.35 9.99
C LYS A 117 1.77 -19.50 10.39
N VAL A 118 2.04 -19.33 11.68
CA VAL A 118 3.31 -19.76 12.28
C VAL A 118 3.32 -21.27 12.33
N ALA A 119 4.32 -21.90 11.72
CA ALA A 119 4.51 -23.35 11.73
C ALA A 119 5.44 -23.81 12.86
N GLY A 120 6.33 -22.92 13.34
CA GLY A 120 7.22 -23.21 14.46
C GLY A 120 8.22 -22.08 14.72
N PHE A 121 8.86 -22.12 15.88
CA PHE A 121 9.93 -21.21 16.26
C PHE A 121 10.76 -21.84 17.39
N GLN A 122 11.90 -21.23 17.72
CA GLN A 122 12.79 -21.65 18.81
C GLN A 122 13.11 -20.48 19.72
N SER A 123 13.38 -20.75 21.00
CA SER A 123 13.94 -19.74 21.90
C SER A 123 15.35 -19.34 21.47
N SER A 124 15.70 -18.09 21.66
CA SER A 124 16.99 -17.52 21.26
C SER A 124 17.61 -16.70 22.39
N SER A 125 18.89 -16.40 22.24
CA SER A 125 19.54 -15.31 22.99
C SER A 125 19.25 -13.96 22.32
N THR A 126 19.25 -12.90 23.12
CA THR A 126 19.11 -11.53 22.66
C THR A 126 20.27 -11.14 21.74
N LYS A 127 19.99 -10.60 20.56
CA LYS A 127 20.97 -9.85 19.77
C LYS A 127 21.08 -8.42 20.30
N GLN A 128 22.30 -7.94 20.50
CA GLN A 128 22.53 -6.57 20.95
C GLN A 128 22.14 -5.58 19.85
N GLN A 129 21.39 -4.54 20.22
CA GLN A 129 20.93 -3.49 19.31
C GLN A 129 21.94 -2.33 19.25
N VAL A 130 23.11 -2.60 18.69
CA VAL A 130 24.26 -1.67 18.58
C VAL A 130 24.50 -1.15 17.17
N LEU A 131 23.71 -1.60 16.18
CA LEU A 131 23.74 -1.06 14.84
C LEU A 131 22.90 0.22 14.78
N GLN A 132 23.53 1.33 14.38
CA GLN A 132 22.90 2.64 14.24
C GLN A 132 22.72 2.96 12.78
N VAL A 133 21.47 2.98 12.30
CA VAL A 133 21.14 3.30 10.91
C VAL A 133 20.77 4.77 10.80
N SER A 134 21.39 5.47 9.86
CA SER A 134 21.10 6.87 9.52
C SER A 134 20.71 6.95 8.05
N PRO A 135 19.41 6.77 7.73
CA PRO A 135 18.94 6.81 6.36
C PRO A 135 18.95 8.25 5.83
N GLY A 136 19.27 8.39 4.56
CA GLY A 136 18.99 9.58 3.78
C GLY A 136 17.51 9.63 3.35
N PRO A 137 17.12 10.60 2.51
CA PRO A 137 15.77 10.68 1.98
C PRO A 137 15.48 9.48 1.07
N LEU A 138 14.27 8.93 1.20
CA LEU A 138 13.76 7.91 0.29
C LEU A 138 13.33 8.58 -1.02
N GLN A 139 13.92 8.13 -2.12
CA GLN A 139 13.56 8.56 -3.46
C GLN A 139 12.57 7.56 -4.06
N ILE A 140 11.43 8.07 -4.51
CA ILE A 140 10.38 7.27 -5.16
C ILE A 140 10.26 7.71 -6.61
N SER A 141 10.47 6.77 -7.52
CA SER A 141 10.21 6.89 -8.95
C SER A 141 9.46 5.64 -9.40
N ASP A 142 9.86 4.97 -10.45
CA ASP A 142 9.45 3.61 -10.83
C ASP A 142 9.97 2.55 -9.86
N THR A 143 10.99 2.89 -9.10
CA THR A 143 11.54 2.11 -8.00
C THR A 143 11.68 2.95 -6.73
N LEU A 144 11.85 2.28 -5.60
CA LEU A 144 12.30 2.87 -4.36
C LEU A 144 13.83 2.82 -4.31
N LEU A 145 14.45 3.96 -4.00
CA LEU A 145 15.89 4.02 -3.73
C LEU A 145 16.12 4.74 -2.40
N ILE A 146 16.81 4.09 -1.48
CA ILE A 146 17.29 4.71 -0.26
C ILE A 146 18.75 4.40 -0.04
N SER A 147 19.52 5.41 0.34
CA SER A 147 20.91 5.28 0.72
C SER A 147 21.14 5.94 2.06
N GLY A 148 22.20 5.57 2.74
CA GLY A 148 22.53 6.14 4.03
C GLY A 148 23.80 5.54 4.61
N ASN A 149 23.97 5.77 5.91
CA ASN A 149 25.10 5.24 6.67
C ASN A 149 24.61 4.30 7.78
N ILE A 150 25.38 3.28 8.07
CA ILE A 150 25.22 2.40 9.22
C ILE A 150 26.50 2.33 10.02
N THR A 151 26.41 2.51 11.33
CA THR A 151 27.53 2.47 12.26
C THR A 151 27.41 1.25 13.17
N ASN A 152 28.49 0.53 13.33
CA ASN A 152 28.60 -0.55 14.31
C ASN A 152 29.22 -0.01 15.61
N SER A 153 28.38 0.22 16.63
CA SER A 153 28.82 0.65 17.97
C SER A 153 29.19 -0.54 18.89
N GLY A 154 29.14 -1.76 18.36
CA GLY A 154 29.51 -2.98 19.09
C GLY A 154 31.00 -3.21 19.17
N ALA A 155 31.42 -4.12 20.02
CA ALA A 155 32.83 -4.44 20.25
C ALA A 155 33.41 -5.41 19.22
N GLN A 156 32.60 -6.05 18.38
CA GLN A 156 33.01 -7.01 17.38
C GLN A 156 32.60 -6.55 15.99
N GLN A 157 33.21 -7.11 14.96
CA GLN A 157 32.81 -6.90 13.57
C GLN A 157 31.36 -7.38 13.36
N SER A 158 30.56 -6.55 12.73
CA SER A 158 29.21 -6.90 12.27
C SER A 158 29.33 -7.52 10.88
N ALA A 159 29.37 -8.84 10.82
CA ALA A 159 29.47 -9.59 9.57
C ALA A 159 28.10 -9.85 8.95
N ASN A 160 28.05 -9.96 7.63
CA ASN A 160 26.83 -10.26 6.86
C ASN A 160 25.65 -9.33 7.20
N THR A 161 25.93 -8.06 7.49
CA THR A 161 24.89 -7.08 7.86
C THR A 161 24.01 -6.79 6.65
N LYS A 162 22.73 -7.08 6.76
CA LYS A 162 21.70 -6.72 5.79
C LYS A 162 20.76 -5.68 6.38
N LEU A 163 20.30 -4.78 5.53
CA LEU A 163 19.28 -3.81 5.87
C LEU A 163 18.02 -4.15 5.08
N TYR A 164 16.88 -4.01 5.74
CA TYR A 164 15.57 -4.28 5.19
C TYR A 164 14.77 -2.98 5.19
N LEU A 165 14.33 -2.53 4.02
CA LEU A 165 13.37 -1.44 3.86
C LEU A 165 11.98 -2.06 3.79
N ILE A 166 11.13 -1.77 4.76
CA ILE A 166 9.78 -2.30 4.86
C ILE A 166 8.80 -1.18 4.53
N SER A 167 7.94 -1.42 3.55
CA SER A 167 6.93 -0.46 3.08
C SER A 167 5.56 -0.88 3.59
N TYR A 168 4.84 0.05 4.24
CA TYR A 168 3.51 -0.19 4.80
C TYR A 168 2.45 0.66 4.11
N ASP A 169 1.26 0.09 3.90
CA ASP A 169 0.09 0.83 3.44
C ASP A 169 -0.65 1.54 4.59
N ALA A 170 -1.78 2.20 4.27
CA ALA A 170 -2.63 2.89 5.24
C ALA A 170 -3.21 1.98 6.34
N PHE A 171 -3.29 0.68 6.08
CA PHE A 171 -3.78 -0.33 7.04
C PHE A 171 -2.66 -1.03 7.80
N GLN A 172 -1.43 -0.50 7.72
CA GLN A 172 -0.24 -1.08 8.34
C GLN A 172 0.11 -2.49 7.83
N ARG A 173 -0.29 -2.81 6.59
CA ARG A 173 0.12 -4.06 5.93
C ARG A 173 1.46 -3.84 5.25
N VAL A 174 2.34 -4.82 5.35
CA VAL A 174 3.58 -4.84 4.56
C VAL A 174 3.24 -5.07 3.10
N VAL A 175 3.55 -4.13 2.23
CA VAL A 175 3.20 -4.18 0.79
C VAL A 175 4.40 -4.30 -0.13
N ALA A 176 5.60 -4.04 0.39
CA ALA A 176 6.86 -4.27 -0.30
C ALA A 176 8.02 -4.37 0.70
N ILE A 177 9.09 -5.07 0.33
CA ILE A 177 10.30 -5.19 1.12
C ILE A 177 11.51 -5.08 0.19
N GLY A 178 12.41 -4.13 0.47
CA GLY A 178 13.72 -4.02 -0.14
C GLY A 178 14.80 -4.60 0.76
N VAL A 179 15.83 -5.17 0.18
CA VAL A 179 16.96 -5.77 0.92
C VAL A 179 18.27 -5.26 0.34
N SER A 180 19.17 -4.80 1.20
CA SER A 180 20.53 -4.42 0.78
C SER A 180 21.38 -5.63 0.46
N ASP A 181 22.45 -5.42 -0.29
CA ASP A 181 23.57 -6.35 -0.29
C ASP A 181 24.16 -6.48 1.13
N PRO A 182 24.72 -7.66 1.48
CA PRO A 182 25.36 -7.87 2.77
C PRO A 182 26.66 -7.07 2.86
N ILE A 183 26.85 -6.36 3.98
CA ILE A 183 28.06 -5.58 4.26
C ILE A 183 28.70 -6.04 5.57
N SER A 184 30.00 -5.85 5.69
CA SER A 184 30.76 -6.10 6.93
C SER A 184 31.25 -4.77 7.51
N ILE A 185 31.00 -4.53 8.81
CA ILE A 185 31.28 -3.26 9.47
C ILE A 185 32.16 -3.53 10.70
N GLY A 186 33.36 -2.95 10.71
CA GLY A 186 34.28 -3.08 11.85
C GLY A 186 33.71 -2.42 13.12
N PRO A 187 34.22 -2.80 14.30
CA PRO A 187 33.82 -2.17 15.56
C PRO A 187 34.19 -0.68 15.56
N GLY A 188 33.21 0.15 15.98
CA GLY A 188 33.35 1.62 16.01
C GLY A 188 33.43 2.30 14.64
N THR A 189 33.22 1.58 13.53
CA THR A 189 33.27 2.15 12.18
C THR A 189 31.90 2.28 11.56
N ASN A 190 31.81 3.02 10.45
CA ASN A 190 30.60 3.14 9.64
C ASN A 190 30.82 2.58 8.24
N SER A 191 29.72 2.29 7.55
CA SER A 191 29.68 1.92 6.15
C SER A 191 28.47 2.57 5.48
N GLN A 192 28.57 2.79 4.17
CA GLN A 192 27.44 3.21 3.38
C GLN A 192 26.57 2.00 2.99
N PHE A 193 25.28 2.22 2.85
CA PHE A 193 24.34 1.24 2.30
C PHE A 193 23.48 1.87 1.21
N SER A 194 22.95 1.03 0.35
CA SER A 194 21.92 1.38 -0.62
C SER A 194 20.92 0.22 -0.71
N ILE A 195 19.63 0.55 -0.82
CA ILE A 195 18.56 -0.41 -1.04
C ILE A 195 17.75 0.07 -2.22
N THR A 196 17.59 -0.77 -3.22
CA THR A 196 16.65 -0.58 -4.33
C THR A 196 15.55 -1.64 -4.19
N SER A 197 14.31 -1.24 -4.41
CA SER A 197 13.14 -2.13 -4.30
C SER A 197 12.08 -1.70 -5.31
N ASP A 198 11.17 -2.59 -5.61
CA ASP A 198 9.96 -2.26 -6.36
C ASP A 198 9.12 -1.25 -5.58
N PHE A 199 8.54 -0.29 -6.29
CA PHE A 199 7.59 0.64 -5.71
C PHE A 199 6.19 0.04 -5.70
N ASN A 200 5.55 0.04 -4.54
CA ASN A 200 4.13 -0.28 -4.41
C ASN A 200 3.35 1.02 -4.18
N THR A 201 2.42 1.34 -5.06
CA THR A 201 1.63 2.58 -5.02
C THR A 201 0.76 2.73 -3.77
N ARG A 202 0.56 1.67 -3.00
CA ARG A 202 -0.16 1.68 -1.72
C ARG A 202 0.70 2.05 -0.53
N ALA A 203 2.04 2.06 -0.69
CA ALA A 203 2.96 2.37 0.40
C ALA A 203 2.82 3.82 0.87
N GLN A 204 2.66 4.01 2.19
CA GLN A 204 2.51 5.33 2.82
C GLN A 204 3.54 5.60 3.92
N SER A 205 4.13 4.55 4.49
CA SER A 205 5.17 4.69 5.49
C SER A 205 6.24 3.62 5.32
N TYR A 206 7.44 3.93 5.82
CA TYR A 206 8.62 3.12 5.59
C TYR A 206 9.45 3.00 6.86
N ILE A 207 9.98 1.81 7.10
CA ILE A 207 10.87 1.52 8.22
C ILE A 207 12.10 0.80 7.68
N ILE A 208 13.28 1.13 8.24
CA ILE A 208 14.51 0.37 8.02
C ILE A 208 14.89 -0.34 9.30
N ILE A 209 15.28 -1.59 9.16
CA ILE A 209 15.91 -2.38 10.22
C ILE A 209 17.14 -3.09 9.66
N ALA A 210 18.20 -3.18 10.48
CA ALA A 210 19.42 -3.87 10.12
C ALA A 210 19.65 -5.08 11.02
N GLU A 211 20.16 -6.16 10.46
CA GLU A 211 20.61 -7.34 11.19
C GLU A 211 21.87 -7.93 10.59
N SER A 212 22.76 -8.35 11.45
CA SER A 212 23.96 -9.13 11.13
C SER A 212 23.96 -10.47 11.87
N ASP A 213 25.02 -11.23 11.72
CA ASP A 213 25.17 -12.50 12.43
C ASP A 213 25.07 -12.33 13.96
N ASN A 214 25.59 -11.22 14.51
CA ASN A 214 25.71 -11.00 15.96
C ASN A 214 24.96 -9.76 16.48
N TYR A 215 24.55 -8.82 15.63
CA TYR A 215 23.96 -7.55 16.06
C TYR A 215 22.67 -7.21 15.30
N GLN A 216 21.88 -6.31 15.88
CA GLN A 216 20.69 -5.71 15.25
C GLN A 216 20.70 -4.19 15.43
N SER A 217 19.88 -3.50 14.62
CA SER A 217 19.41 -2.15 14.91
C SER A 217 18.04 -2.17 15.59
N LYS A 218 17.63 -1.02 16.12
CA LYS A 218 16.21 -0.74 16.32
C LYS A 218 15.56 -0.48 14.98
N PRO A 219 14.23 -0.68 14.84
CA PRO A 219 13.48 -0.18 13.69
C PRO A 219 13.57 1.35 13.61
N ILE A 220 13.91 1.89 12.46
CA ILE A 220 14.08 3.33 12.21
C ILE A 220 13.06 3.78 11.17
N PRO A 221 12.12 4.68 11.51
CA PRO A 221 11.23 5.26 10.52
C PRO A 221 11.99 6.10 9.51
N VAL A 222 11.64 5.97 8.24
CA VAL A 222 12.21 6.80 7.17
C VAL A 222 11.44 8.10 7.09
N ASN A 223 12.12 9.19 7.40
CA ASN A 223 11.61 10.55 7.26
C ASN A 223 12.18 11.19 6.00
N GLY A 224 11.43 12.09 5.37
CA GLY A 224 11.92 12.78 4.17
C GLY A 224 11.76 11.95 2.89
N VAL A 225 10.53 11.59 2.58
CA VAL A 225 10.19 10.94 1.30
C VAL A 225 10.16 11.99 0.19
N GLN A 226 10.98 11.81 -0.83
CA GLN A 226 10.99 12.63 -2.04
C GLN A 226 10.26 11.86 -3.15
N ILE A 227 9.05 12.27 -3.44
CA ILE A 227 8.24 11.66 -4.50
C ILE A 227 8.45 12.46 -5.78
N THR A 228 8.98 11.83 -6.80
CA THR A 228 8.88 12.31 -8.17
C THR A 228 7.60 11.70 -8.74
N LEU A 229 6.52 12.50 -8.75
CA LEU A 229 5.26 12.04 -9.32
C LEU A 229 5.45 11.74 -10.80
N PRO A 230 4.97 10.58 -11.28
CA PRO A 230 5.30 10.09 -12.61
C PRO A 230 4.58 10.82 -13.73
N VAL A 231 3.61 11.69 -13.44
CA VAL A 231 2.82 12.42 -14.43
C VAL A 231 2.91 13.92 -14.19
N ILE A 232 3.24 14.65 -15.25
CA ILE A 232 3.13 16.11 -15.32
C ILE A 232 1.90 16.44 -16.15
N VAL A 233 0.96 17.21 -15.58
CA VAL A 233 -0.19 17.74 -16.31
C VAL A 233 0.11 19.20 -16.70
N SER A 234 0.01 19.50 -17.97
CA SER A 234 0.31 20.82 -18.50
C SER A 234 -0.68 21.23 -19.60
N ASN A 235 -0.55 22.47 -20.09
CA ASN A 235 -1.30 22.99 -21.24
C ASN A 235 -2.82 22.80 -21.17
N THR A 236 -3.41 22.92 -19.94
CA THR A 236 -4.86 22.79 -19.79
C THR A 236 -5.56 23.92 -20.56
N THR A 237 -6.40 23.56 -21.52
CA THR A 237 -7.15 24.48 -22.39
C THR A 237 -8.62 24.12 -22.43
N VAL A 238 -9.46 25.11 -22.71
CA VAL A 238 -10.89 24.93 -22.96
C VAL A 238 -11.22 25.31 -24.37
N THR A 239 -11.65 24.34 -25.16
CA THR A 239 -11.88 24.50 -26.61
C THR A 239 -13.33 24.14 -26.94
N ASN A 240 -13.75 24.56 -28.14
CA ASN A 240 -14.95 23.99 -28.75
C ASN A 240 -14.66 22.55 -29.24
N PRO A 241 -15.68 21.77 -29.67
CA PRO A 241 -15.45 20.42 -30.20
C PRO A 241 -14.47 20.33 -31.38
N ASN A 242 -14.24 21.45 -32.10
CA ASN A 242 -13.31 21.53 -33.23
C ASN A 242 -11.89 21.94 -32.82
N GLY A 243 -11.60 22.04 -31.51
CA GLY A 243 -10.26 22.36 -31.01
C GLY A 243 -9.91 23.86 -30.97
N ILE A 244 -10.87 24.77 -31.23
CA ILE A 244 -10.65 26.20 -31.15
C ILE A 244 -10.86 26.69 -29.73
N SER A 245 -9.85 27.36 -29.17
CA SER A 245 -9.91 27.89 -27.79
C SER A 245 -10.94 29.01 -27.68
N TYR A 246 -11.66 29.00 -26.55
CA TYR A 246 -12.58 30.07 -26.20
C TYR A 246 -11.89 31.15 -25.35
N SER A 247 -12.07 32.41 -25.70
CA SER A 247 -11.82 33.54 -24.79
C SER A 247 -12.95 33.70 -23.76
N THR A 248 -14.17 33.35 -24.16
CA THR A 248 -15.38 33.33 -23.31
C THR A 248 -16.27 32.20 -23.81
N VAL A 249 -16.65 31.31 -22.91
CA VAL A 249 -17.51 30.16 -23.23
C VAL A 249 -19.00 30.60 -23.18
N PRO A 250 -19.80 30.36 -24.21
CA PRO A 250 -21.25 30.62 -24.13
C PRO A 250 -21.93 29.65 -23.17
N VAL A 251 -22.93 30.11 -22.41
CA VAL A 251 -23.77 29.23 -21.59
C VAL A 251 -24.40 28.15 -22.46
N ASN A 252 -24.43 26.92 -22.00
CA ASN A 252 -24.93 25.72 -22.66
C ASN A 252 -24.12 25.30 -23.92
N ALA A 253 -22.98 25.93 -24.22
CA ALA A 253 -22.06 25.40 -25.21
C ALA A 253 -21.37 24.12 -24.73
N SER A 254 -21.26 23.14 -25.61
CA SER A 254 -20.39 21.98 -25.32
C SER A 254 -18.94 22.40 -25.53
N VAL A 255 -18.11 22.19 -24.52
CA VAL A 255 -16.67 22.48 -24.56
C VAL A 255 -15.87 21.25 -24.18
N LYS A 256 -14.65 21.19 -24.64
CA LYS A 256 -13.68 20.16 -24.29
C LYS A 256 -12.58 20.77 -23.42
N ILE A 257 -12.38 20.22 -22.23
CA ILE A 257 -11.25 20.54 -21.35
C ILE A 257 -10.16 19.53 -21.66
N THR A 258 -9.04 20.02 -22.17
CA THR A 258 -7.95 19.19 -22.69
C THR A 258 -6.65 19.55 -21.97
N SER A 259 -5.85 18.55 -21.64
CA SER A 259 -4.50 18.72 -21.08
C SER A 259 -3.52 17.77 -21.74
N ASP A 260 -2.24 18.10 -21.67
CA ASP A 260 -1.15 17.20 -21.98
C ASP A 260 -0.74 16.50 -20.69
N ALA A 261 -0.80 15.19 -20.68
CA ALA A 261 -0.32 14.32 -19.59
C ALA A 261 1.00 13.68 -20.03
N ILE A 262 2.11 14.12 -19.43
CA ILE A 262 3.46 13.65 -19.73
C ILE A 262 3.81 12.59 -18.69
N TYR A 263 3.96 11.34 -19.13
CA TYR A 263 4.38 10.24 -18.28
C TYR A 263 5.89 10.04 -18.35
N LEU A 264 6.55 9.97 -17.19
CA LEU A 264 8.00 10.01 -17.07
C LEU A 264 8.68 8.61 -16.99
N LEU A 265 7.89 7.54 -16.78
CA LEU A 265 8.42 6.21 -16.53
C LEU A 265 8.28 5.29 -17.75
N ASN A 266 9.19 4.30 -17.87
CA ASN A 266 9.18 3.33 -18.96
C ASN A 266 8.30 2.10 -18.69
N SER A 267 7.38 2.19 -17.70
CA SER A 267 6.45 1.12 -17.34
C SER A 267 5.04 1.41 -17.85
N THR A 268 4.23 0.37 -18.00
CA THR A 268 2.80 0.54 -18.31
C THR A 268 2.04 0.99 -17.07
N GLN A 269 1.21 2.05 -17.19
CA GLN A 269 0.43 2.60 -16.08
C GLN A 269 -0.97 2.97 -16.53
N SER A 270 -1.99 2.33 -15.97
CA SER A 270 -3.39 2.74 -16.12
C SER A 270 -3.65 4.03 -15.34
N PHE A 271 -4.44 4.93 -15.90
CA PHE A 271 -4.75 6.18 -15.25
C PHE A 271 -6.19 6.63 -15.44
N VAL A 272 -6.62 7.53 -14.57
CA VAL A 272 -7.86 8.29 -14.66
C VAL A 272 -7.49 9.78 -14.66
N TYR A 273 -7.84 10.48 -15.69
CA TYR A 273 -7.75 11.94 -15.78
C TYR A 273 -9.05 12.53 -15.22
N TYR A 274 -8.94 13.31 -14.16
CA TYR A 274 -10.05 14.01 -13.53
C TYR A 274 -10.02 15.49 -13.85
N VAL A 275 -11.19 16.03 -14.13
CA VAL A 275 -11.43 17.47 -14.26
C VAL A 275 -12.46 17.88 -13.21
N GLN A 276 -12.08 18.83 -12.38
CA GLN A 276 -12.98 19.47 -11.43
C GLN A 276 -13.17 20.94 -11.83
N VAL A 277 -14.42 21.36 -12.00
CA VAL A 277 -14.75 22.76 -12.30
C VAL A 277 -15.45 23.36 -11.10
N LYS A 278 -14.90 24.42 -10.55
CA LYS A 278 -15.44 25.17 -9.41
C LYS A 278 -15.89 26.55 -9.82
N GLN A 279 -17.01 27.02 -9.26
CA GLN A 279 -17.39 28.42 -9.34
C GLN A 279 -16.43 29.29 -8.53
N PHE A 280 -16.45 30.60 -8.79
CA PHE A 280 -15.60 31.55 -8.07
C PHE A 280 -15.76 31.50 -6.54
N ASN A 281 -16.93 31.11 -6.05
CA ASN A 281 -17.20 30.92 -4.61
C ASN A 281 -16.67 29.59 -4.03
N GLY A 282 -16.00 28.77 -4.85
CA GLY A 282 -15.45 27.47 -4.46
C GLY A 282 -16.42 26.30 -4.58
N GLN A 283 -17.69 26.55 -4.94
CA GLN A 283 -18.66 25.46 -5.14
C GLN A 283 -18.31 24.64 -6.37
N VAL A 284 -18.30 23.32 -6.24
CA VAL A 284 -18.08 22.40 -7.37
C VAL A 284 -19.29 22.42 -8.30
N ALA A 285 -19.07 22.84 -9.54
CA ALA A 285 -20.08 22.90 -10.59
C ALA A 285 -20.08 21.65 -11.48
N PHE A 286 -18.91 20.99 -11.62
CA PHE A 286 -18.77 19.81 -12.45
C PHE A 286 -17.58 18.97 -12.00
N ILE A 287 -17.71 17.65 -12.11
CA ILE A 287 -16.61 16.69 -12.06
C ILE A 287 -16.79 15.75 -13.25
N GLY A 288 -15.74 15.63 -14.04
CA GLY A 288 -15.67 14.67 -15.14
C GLY A 288 -14.40 13.87 -15.11
N LYS A 289 -14.41 12.73 -15.78
CA LYS A 289 -13.24 11.87 -15.90
C LYS A 289 -13.09 11.27 -17.30
N SER A 290 -11.87 10.96 -17.67
CA SER A 290 -11.56 10.03 -18.77
C SER A 290 -10.48 9.06 -18.32
N GLU A 291 -10.48 7.86 -18.89
CA GLU A 291 -9.59 6.77 -18.51
C GLU A 291 -8.64 6.47 -19.64
N GLY A 292 -7.42 6.04 -19.30
CA GLY A 292 -6.38 5.76 -20.29
C GLY A 292 -5.29 4.83 -19.75
N LEU A 293 -4.32 4.59 -20.62
CA LEU A 293 -3.18 3.73 -20.37
C LEU A 293 -1.91 4.38 -20.92
N PHE A 294 -0.92 4.64 -20.07
CA PHE A 294 0.44 4.91 -20.52
C PHE A 294 1.14 3.59 -20.83
N LEU A 295 1.74 3.46 -22.01
CA LEU A 295 2.50 2.27 -22.41
C LEU A 295 4.00 2.38 -22.06
N GLY A 296 4.44 3.56 -21.69
CA GLY A 296 5.80 3.94 -21.36
C GLY A 296 5.93 5.44 -21.30
N ALA A 297 7.15 5.96 -21.09
CA ALA A 297 7.41 7.40 -21.07
C ALA A 297 6.96 8.06 -22.38
N GLY A 298 6.30 9.21 -22.25
CA GLY A 298 5.79 9.98 -23.39
C GLY A 298 4.61 10.87 -23.05
N ASP A 299 4.15 11.59 -24.06
CA ASP A 299 3.07 12.56 -23.95
C ASP A 299 1.77 11.93 -24.43
N GLN A 300 0.68 12.23 -23.74
CA GLN A 300 -0.66 11.84 -24.14
C GLN A 300 -1.63 13.00 -23.91
N THR A 301 -2.37 13.38 -24.96
CA THR A 301 -3.44 14.36 -24.82
C THR A 301 -4.68 13.68 -24.24
N VAL A 302 -5.19 14.23 -23.15
CA VAL A 302 -6.36 13.76 -22.42
C VAL A 302 -7.45 14.82 -22.40
N SER A 303 -8.72 14.44 -22.39
CA SER A 303 -9.78 15.42 -22.40
C SER A 303 -11.06 14.93 -21.74
N VAL A 304 -11.87 15.88 -21.25
CA VAL A 304 -13.22 15.69 -20.69
C VAL A 304 -14.16 16.73 -21.30
N ASP A 305 -15.36 16.30 -21.69
CA ASP A 305 -16.39 17.21 -22.17
C ASP A 305 -17.13 17.85 -20.99
N TRP A 306 -17.38 19.17 -21.10
CA TRP A 306 -18.12 19.96 -20.13
C TRP A 306 -19.17 20.83 -20.83
N LYS A 307 -20.30 21.07 -20.17
CA LYS A 307 -21.36 21.95 -20.65
C LYS A 307 -21.80 22.86 -19.50
N PRO A 308 -21.27 24.11 -19.43
CA PRO A 308 -21.68 25.05 -18.38
C PRO A 308 -23.15 25.47 -18.55
N ASN A 309 -23.91 25.44 -17.48
CA ASN A 309 -25.32 25.80 -17.47
C ASN A 309 -25.62 27.19 -16.86
N LEU A 310 -24.63 27.84 -16.28
CA LEU A 310 -24.74 29.15 -15.64
C LEU A 310 -23.59 30.05 -16.10
N ALA A 311 -23.86 31.35 -16.26
CA ALA A 311 -22.84 32.35 -16.47
C ALA A 311 -22.02 32.57 -15.18
N GLY A 312 -20.74 32.90 -15.35
CA GLY A 312 -19.85 33.16 -14.20
C GLY A 312 -18.39 32.87 -14.50
N SER A 313 -17.55 33.10 -13.52
CA SER A 313 -16.12 32.72 -13.56
C SER A 313 -15.94 31.37 -12.89
N TYR A 314 -15.17 30.52 -13.54
CA TYR A 314 -14.90 29.15 -13.10
C TYR A 314 -13.41 28.89 -13.02
N PHE A 315 -13.01 28.05 -12.08
CA PHE A 315 -11.67 27.46 -11.97
C PHE A 315 -11.73 26.02 -12.47
N VAL A 316 -10.91 25.70 -13.44
CA VAL A 316 -10.73 24.33 -13.95
C VAL A 316 -9.47 23.77 -13.32
N GLU A 317 -9.62 22.67 -12.58
CA GLU A 317 -8.57 21.95 -11.93
C GLU A 317 -8.46 20.55 -12.54
N THR A 318 -7.25 20.08 -12.79
CA THR A 318 -7.00 18.80 -13.47
C THR A 318 -6.04 17.93 -12.69
N TYR A 319 -6.32 16.62 -12.65
CA TYR A 319 -5.58 15.64 -11.88
C TYR A 319 -5.44 14.34 -12.67
N VAL A 320 -4.35 13.61 -12.42
CA VAL A 320 -4.18 12.25 -12.92
C VAL A 320 -3.94 11.32 -11.74
N TRP A 321 -4.77 10.29 -11.63
CA TRP A 321 -4.69 9.26 -10.57
C TRP A 321 -4.64 7.88 -11.21
N ASN A 322 -4.22 6.86 -10.46
CA ASN A 322 -4.42 5.48 -10.89
C ASN A 322 -5.83 4.98 -10.53
N TYR A 323 -6.20 3.76 -10.92
CA TYR A 323 -7.50 3.18 -10.60
C TYR A 323 -7.69 2.89 -9.10
N ASP A 324 -6.62 2.79 -8.33
CA ASP A 324 -6.65 2.62 -6.87
C ASP A 324 -6.78 3.96 -6.12
N SER A 325 -7.09 5.04 -6.81
CA SER A 325 -7.21 6.40 -6.27
C SER A 325 -5.91 6.97 -5.68
N VAL A 326 -4.75 6.52 -6.20
CA VAL A 326 -3.44 7.08 -5.84
C VAL A 326 -3.08 8.19 -6.84
N PRO A 327 -2.69 9.40 -6.38
CA PRO A 327 -2.26 10.46 -7.26
C PRO A 327 -1.02 10.07 -8.07
N LEU A 328 -1.08 10.26 -9.39
CA LEU A 328 0.06 10.16 -10.30
C LEU A 328 0.60 11.54 -10.68
N SER A 329 -0.19 12.61 -10.54
CA SER A 329 0.21 14.00 -10.76
C SER A 329 0.15 14.81 -9.47
N SER A 330 0.74 16.00 -9.46
CA SER A 330 0.72 16.91 -8.33
C SER A 330 -0.70 17.15 -7.80
N SER A 331 -0.83 17.20 -6.46
CA SER A 331 -2.07 17.61 -5.79
C SER A 331 -2.32 19.13 -5.90
N VAL A 332 -1.33 19.89 -6.36
CA VAL A 332 -1.51 21.29 -6.74
C VAL A 332 -1.92 21.30 -8.21
N PRO A 333 -3.20 21.50 -8.52
CA PRO A 333 -3.68 21.41 -9.91
C PRO A 333 -3.13 22.54 -10.76
N SER A 334 -3.05 22.29 -12.04
CA SER A 334 -3.00 23.38 -13.02
C SER A 334 -4.37 24.08 -13.01
N ILE A 335 -4.41 25.32 -12.56
CA ILE A 335 -5.66 26.08 -12.48
C ILE A 335 -5.81 26.93 -13.74
N ASN A 336 -6.88 26.71 -14.49
CA ASN A 336 -7.27 27.58 -15.58
C ASN A 336 -8.55 28.34 -15.23
N VAL A 337 -8.59 29.63 -15.50
CA VAL A 337 -9.76 30.47 -15.27
C VAL A 337 -10.58 30.59 -16.55
N VAL A 338 -11.85 30.23 -16.46
CA VAL A 338 -12.78 30.25 -17.61
C VAL A 338 -13.93 31.19 -17.29
N LEU A 339 -14.20 32.11 -18.21
CA LEU A 339 -15.36 32.99 -18.15
C LEU A 339 -16.49 32.42 -19.02
N VAL A 340 -17.64 32.21 -18.41
CA VAL A 340 -18.88 31.76 -19.09
C VAL A 340 -19.87 32.92 -19.17
N LYS A 341 -20.39 33.23 -20.34
CA LYS A 341 -21.36 34.30 -20.59
C LYS A 341 -22.55 33.84 -21.44
#